data_5efc8f724b694ffaab5624a353b79fda
#
_entry.id   5efc8f724b694ffaab5624a353b79fda
#
_cell.length_a   1.000
_cell.length_b   1.000
_cell.length_c   1.000
_cell.angle_alpha   90.00
_cell.angle_beta   90.00
_cell.angle_gamma   90.00
#
_symmetry.space_group_name_H-M   'P 1'
#
loop_
_entity.id
_entity.type
_entity.pdbx_description
1 polymer ?
#
loop_
_entity_poly.entity_id
_entity_poly.type
_entity_poly.pdbx_seq_one_letter_code
_entity_poly.pdbx_strand_id
1 'polypeptide(L)'
;MKKILALLISLPLLGVAQNTVCFNIEANPNPNDLALTPFTKYVDVLGCFSIYAESTISNAKVKHAAAVAAELLDNNEDGIVDDPLIETQLISESALMPIFSSEGSSAENTFFINYNGDGVSAVLYKNEIDPTQTGHLGR
;
A
#
# COMPACT_ATOMS: atom_id res chain seq x y z
N MET A 1 0.47 4.58 -67.08
CA MET A 1 1.15 4.71 -65.77
C MET A 1 0.10 4.83 -64.68
N LYS A 2 -0.13 3.74 -63.92
CA LYS A 2 -1.09 3.72 -62.81
C LYS A 2 -0.39 4.19 -61.53
N LYS A 3 -0.80 5.34 -60.96
CA LYS A 3 -0.28 5.81 -59.69
C LYS A 3 -1.06 5.11 -58.57
N ILE A 4 -0.35 4.26 -57.81
CA ILE A 4 -0.87 3.63 -56.60
C ILE A 4 -0.71 4.65 -55.48
N LEU A 5 -1.83 5.14 -54.95
CA LEU A 5 -1.88 5.99 -53.79
C LEU A 5 -1.91 5.13 -52.54
N ALA A 6 -0.78 5.02 -51.85
CA ALA A 6 -0.71 4.32 -50.58
C ALA A 6 -1.32 5.18 -49.46
N LEU A 7 -2.49 4.75 -48.96
CA LEU A 7 -3.16 5.38 -47.83
C LEU A 7 -2.53 4.86 -46.54
N LEU A 8 -1.68 5.65 -45.90
CA LEU A 8 -1.18 5.35 -44.56
C LEU A 8 -2.30 5.59 -43.54
N ILE A 9 -2.87 4.51 -43.01
CA ILE A 9 -3.80 4.56 -41.88
C ILE A 9 -2.97 4.63 -40.61
N SER A 10 -2.85 5.82 -40.02
CA SER A 10 -2.31 5.97 -38.67
C SER A 10 -3.38 5.57 -37.67
N LEU A 11 -3.23 4.37 -37.08
CA LEU A 11 -4.01 4.00 -35.90
C LEU A 11 -3.55 4.86 -34.71
N PRO A 12 -4.45 5.56 -34.00
CA PRO A 12 -4.10 6.15 -32.73
C PRO A 12 -3.83 5.01 -31.73
N LEU A 13 -2.63 4.96 -31.15
CA LEU A 13 -2.39 4.20 -29.93
C LEU A 13 -3.29 4.82 -28.84
N LEU A 14 -4.37 4.12 -28.51
CA LEU A 14 -5.11 4.39 -27.29
C LEU A 14 -4.21 3.96 -26.15
N GLY A 15 -3.45 4.90 -25.59
CA GLY A 15 -2.76 4.68 -24.33
C GLY A 15 -3.83 4.44 -23.26
N VAL A 16 -3.90 3.22 -22.74
CA VAL A 16 -4.62 2.95 -21.50
C VAL A 16 -3.91 3.77 -20.43
N ALA A 17 -4.57 4.79 -19.90
CA ALA A 17 -4.09 5.48 -18.71
C ALA A 17 -4.15 4.45 -17.59
N GLN A 18 -2.97 3.98 -17.14
CA GLN A 18 -2.88 3.22 -15.90
C GLN A 18 -3.36 4.11 -14.77
N ASN A 19 -4.38 3.67 -14.09
CA ASN A 19 -4.94 4.36 -12.94
C ASN A 19 -3.99 4.08 -11.77
N THR A 20 -2.91 4.87 -11.65
CA THR A 20 -2.01 4.79 -10.50
C THR A 20 -2.80 5.16 -9.26
N VAL A 21 -3.04 4.17 -8.40
CA VAL A 21 -3.70 4.39 -7.11
C VAL A 21 -2.82 5.34 -6.29
N CYS A 22 -3.29 6.57 -6.11
CA CYS A 22 -2.61 7.57 -5.31
C CYS A 22 -3.01 7.38 -3.84
N PHE A 23 -2.13 6.81 -3.01
CA PHE A 23 -2.37 6.70 -1.58
C PHE A 23 -2.23 8.05 -0.87
N ASN A 24 -3.26 8.40 -0.09
CA ASN A 24 -3.21 9.51 0.84
C ASN A 24 -2.65 9.04 2.17
N ILE A 25 -1.74 9.82 2.74
CA ILE A 25 -1.30 9.60 4.11
C ILE A 25 -2.16 10.49 5.00
N GLU A 26 -2.89 9.85 5.89
CA GLU A 26 -3.79 10.47 6.84
C GLU A 26 -3.19 10.46 8.25
N ALA A 27 -3.78 11.22 9.16
CA ALA A 27 -3.51 11.09 10.57
C ALA A 27 -4.06 9.75 11.08
N ASN A 28 -3.43 9.20 12.12
CA ASN A 28 -3.92 7.99 12.78
C ASN A 28 -5.40 8.14 13.19
N PRO A 29 -6.33 7.32 12.66
CA PRO A 29 -7.76 7.41 12.98
C PRO A 29 -8.09 6.92 14.40
N ASN A 30 -7.17 6.20 15.05
CA ASN A 30 -7.36 5.60 16.37
C ASN A 30 -6.30 6.08 17.39
N PRO A 31 -6.15 7.41 17.61
CA PRO A 31 -5.06 7.95 18.42
C PRO A 31 -5.20 7.64 19.93
N ASN A 32 -6.36 7.14 20.36
CA ASN A 32 -6.63 6.77 21.76
C ASN A 32 -6.46 5.26 22.02
N ASP A 33 -6.24 4.46 21.00
CA ASP A 33 -5.88 3.06 21.15
C ASP A 33 -4.43 2.95 21.60
N LEU A 34 -4.19 2.34 22.76
CA LEU A 34 -2.86 2.27 23.37
C LEU A 34 -1.83 1.60 22.47
N ALA A 35 -2.23 0.58 21.69
CA ALA A 35 -1.34 -0.07 20.72
C ALA A 35 -0.99 0.85 19.56
N LEU A 36 -1.90 1.72 19.14
CA LEU A 36 -1.76 2.57 17.97
C LEU A 36 -1.24 3.98 18.26
N THR A 37 -1.11 4.37 19.55
CA THR A 37 -0.58 5.69 19.96
C THR A 37 0.79 6.03 19.37
N PRO A 38 1.75 5.11 19.12
CA PRO A 38 3.05 5.46 18.57
C PRO A 38 3.00 5.94 17.12
N PHE A 39 1.90 5.66 16.40
CA PHE A 39 1.78 5.96 14.99
C PHE A 39 1.09 7.28 14.75
N THR A 40 1.65 8.08 13.85
CA THR A 40 1.07 9.38 13.45
C THR A 40 0.57 9.37 12.02
N LYS A 41 0.91 8.34 11.24
CA LYS A 41 0.56 8.19 9.85
C LYS A 41 -0.26 6.94 9.64
N TYR A 42 -1.24 7.06 8.77
CA TYR A 42 -2.17 6.01 8.40
C TYR A 42 -2.38 6.00 6.89
N VAL A 43 -2.51 4.83 6.31
CA VAL A 43 -2.97 4.64 4.94
C VAL A 43 -3.97 3.50 4.92
N ASP A 44 -5.12 3.75 4.32
CA ASP A 44 -6.06 2.72 3.93
C ASP A 44 -5.67 2.15 2.56
N VAL A 45 -5.52 0.84 2.47
CA VAL A 45 -5.20 0.12 1.24
C VAL A 45 -6.43 -0.67 0.80
N LEU A 46 -7.04 -0.22 -0.29
CA LEU A 46 -8.20 -0.86 -0.93
C LEU A 46 -9.41 -1.12 0.00
N GLY A 47 -9.53 -0.37 1.10
CA GLY A 47 -10.64 -0.52 2.06
C GLY A 47 -10.60 -1.76 2.94
N CYS A 48 -9.55 -2.57 2.86
CA CYS A 48 -9.46 -3.84 3.58
C CYS A 48 -8.17 -4.03 4.39
N PHE A 49 -7.16 -3.19 4.18
CA PHE A 49 -5.85 -3.33 4.81
C PHE A 49 -5.31 -1.98 5.27
N SER A 50 -4.82 -1.91 6.50
CA SER A 50 -4.37 -0.68 7.14
C SER A 50 -2.85 -0.64 7.33
N ILE A 51 -2.21 0.47 6.98
CA ILE A 51 -0.81 0.72 7.28
C ILE A 51 -0.70 1.83 8.32
N TYR A 52 0.02 1.55 9.40
CA TYR A 52 0.33 2.51 10.46
C TYR A 52 1.82 2.77 10.50
N ALA A 53 2.26 4.02 10.53
CA ALA A 53 3.67 4.36 10.55
C ALA A 53 4.01 5.44 11.58
N GLU A 54 5.20 5.30 12.21
CA GLU A 54 5.76 6.33 13.08
C GLU A 54 6.05 7.63 12.31
N SER A 55 6.12 8.75 13.03
CA SER A 55 6.39 10.08 12.45
C SER A 55 7.72 10.15 11.68
N THR A 56 8.72 9.38 12.10
CA THR A 56 10.06 9.33 11.51
C THR A 56 10.17 8.57 10.21
N ILE A 57 9.12 7.84 9.82
CA ILE A 57 9.05 7.16 8.54
C ILE A 57 8.69 8.16 7.45
N SER A 58 9.51 8.29 6.41
CA SER A 58 9.22 9.24 5.33
C SER A 58 7.94 8.87 4.58
N ASN A 59 7.23 9.89 4.06
CA ASN A 59 6.02 9.67 3.29
C ASN A 59 6.27 8.80 2.04
N ALA A 60 7.46 8.91 1.44
CA ALA A 60 7.84 8.05 0.31
C ALA A 60 7.85 6.57 0.69
N LYS A 61 8.40 6.22 1.87
CA LYS A 61 8.43 4.84 2.36
C LYS A 61 7.02 4.31 2.67
N VAL A 62 6.19 5.12 3.32
CA VAL A 62 4.80 4.73 3.64
C VAL A 62 4.00 4.49 2.36
N LYS A 63 4.10 5.38 1.38
CA LYS A 63 3.43 5.22 0.08
C LYS A 63 3.94 4.02 -0.71
N HIS A 64 5.25 3.76 -0.65
CA HIS A 64 5.83 2.58 -1.30
C HIS A 64 5.30 1.28 -0.69
N ALA A 65 5.25 1.20 0.65
CA ALA A 65 4.68 0.03 1.32
C ALA A 65 3.19 -0.16 0.97
N ALA A 66 2.42 0.93 0.88
CA ALA A 66 1.02 0.88 0.47
C ALA A 66 0.86 0.41 -0.99
N ALA A 67 1.72 0.88 -1.90
CA ALA A 67 1.70 0.46 -3.29
C ALA A 67 2.00 -1.04 -3.44
N VAL A 68 3.02 -1.54 -2.73
CA VAL A 68 3.34 -2.98 -2.73
C VAL A 68 2.19 -3.81 -2.16
N ALA A 69 1.57 -3.38 -1.06
CA ALA A 69 0.43 -4.07 -0.49
C ALA A 69 -0.77 -4.11 -1.46
N ALA A 70 -1.05 -2.99 -2.13
CA ALA A 70 -2.12 -2.94 -3.14
C ALA A 70 -1.83 -3.85 -4.32
N GLU A 71 -0.60 -3.87 -4.85
CA GLU A 71 -0.22 -4.74 -5.97
C GLU A 71 -0.37 -6.22 -5.62
N LEU A 72 -0.13 -6.61 -4.37
CA LEU A 72 -0.33 -7.99 -3.92
C LEU A 72 -1.81 -8.37 -3.81
N LEU A 73 -2.69 -7.40 -3.57
CA LEU A 73 -4.13 -7.62 -3.39
C LEU A 73 -4.92 -7.42 -4.69
N ASP A 74 -4.42 -6.60 -5.59
CA ASP A 74 -5.03 -6.19 -6.86
C ASP A 74 -3.97 -6.25 -7.95
N ASN A 75 -3.76 -7.45 -8.49
CA ASN A 75 -2.71 -7.73 -9.48
C ASN A 75 -3.06 -7.22 -10.88
N ASN A 76 -4.34 -6.92 -11.13
CA ASN A 76 -4.82 -6.37 -12.40
C ASN A 76 -4.90 -4.84 -12.41
N GLU A 77 -4.65 -4.20 -11.27
CA GLU A 77 -4.60 -2.75 -11.06
C GLU A 77 -5.93 -2.03 -11.38
N ASP A 78 -7.08 -2.67 -11.14
CA ASP A 78 -8.39 -2.07 -11.36
C ASP A 78 -8.97 -1.36 -10.11
N GLY A 79 -8.27 -1.43 -8.99
CA GLY A 79 -8.66 -0.83 -7.71
C GLY A 79 -9.57 -1.70 -6.86
N ILE A 80 -9.73 -2.96 -7.22
CA ILE A 80 -10.57 -3.94 -6.54
C ILE A 80 -9.70 -5.12 -6.14
N VAL A 81 -9.88 -5.63 -4.92
CA VAL A 81 -9.15 -6.83 -4.47
C VAL A 81 -9.54 -8.03 -5.34
N ASP A 82 -8.55 -8.70 -5.94
CA ASP A 82 -8.78 -9.81 -6.88
C ASP A 82 -9.50 -11.02 -6.24
N ASP A 83 -9.24 -11.30 -4.97
CA ASP A 83 -9.87 -12.39 -4.24
C ASP A 83 -10.81 -11.86 -3.13
N PRO A 84 -12.14 -11.95 -3.33
CA PRO A 84 -13.11 -11.45 -2.35
C PRO A 84 -13.11 -12.24 -1.02
N LEU A 85 -12.56 -13.45 -0.98
CA LEU A 85 -12.41 -14.19 0.26
C LEU A 85 -11.26 -13.63 1.10
N ILE A 86 -10.15 -13.26 0.45
CA ILE A 86 -9.03 -12.57 1.10
C ILE A 86 -9.50 -11.20 1.61
N GLU A 87 -10.20 -10.42 0.79
CA GLU A 87 -10.76 -9.13 1.20
C GLU A 87 -11.65 -9.27 2.46
N THR A 88 -12.58 -10.21 2.43
CA THR A 88 -13.48 -10.48 3.56
C THR A 88 -12.70 -10.84 4.83
N GLN A 89 -11.65 -11.66 4.71
CA GLN A 89 -10.83 -12.08 5.84
C GLN A 89 -10.04 -10.90 6.42
N LEU A 90 -9.39 -10.11 5.56
CA LEU A 90 -8.64 -8.92 5.99
C LEU A 90 -9.52 -7.91 6.74
N ILE A 91 -10.73 -7.67 6.24
CA ILE A 91 -11.71 -6.80 6.90
C ILE A 91 -12.13 -7.39 8.26
N SER A 92 -12.45 -8.69 8.31
CA SER A 92 -12.93 -9.34 9.54
C SER A 92 -11.90 -9.34 10.65
N GLU A 93 -10.62 -9.43 10.32
CA GLU A 93 -9.50 -9.39 11.26
C GLU A 93 -8.98 -7.98 11.54
N SER A 94 -9.52 -6.95 10.87
CA SER A 94 -8.98 -5.59 10.92
C SER A 94 -7.49 -5.57 10.57
N ALA A 95 -7.16 -6.19 9.45
CA ALA A 95 -5.79 -6.44 9.04
C ALA A 95 -4.96 -5.17 8.95
N LEU A 96 -3.77 -5.22 9.54
CA LEU A 96 -2.87 -4.08 9.60
C LEU A 96 -1.39 -4.46 9.51
N MET A 97 -0.59 -3.48 9.11
CA MET A 97 0.87 -3.55 9.05
C MET A 97 1.48 -2.32 9.72
N PRO A 98 2.10 -2.47 10.90
CA PRO A 98 2.86 -1.39 11.52
C PRO A 98 4.23 -1.22 10.85
N ILE A 99 4.68 0.03 10.72
CA ILE A 99 6.03 0.39 10.27
C ILE A 99 6.76 1.12 11.38
N PHE A 100 7.79 0.48 11.93
CA PHE A 100 8.60 0.98 13.02
C PHE A 100 9.90 1.63 12.55
N SER A 101 10.44 2.53 13.35
CA SER A 101 11.73 3.18 13.08
C SER A 101 12.91 2.19 13.14
N SER A 102 12.84 1.21 14.04
CA SER A 102 13.83 0.13 14.21
C SER A 102 13.24 -1.00 15.05
N GLU A 103 13.82 -2.18 14.90
CA GLU A 103 13.58 -3.31 15.81
C GLU A 103 13.93 -2.93 17.25
N GLY A 104 13.13 -3.39 18.21
CA GLY A 104 13.30 -3.11 19.63
C GLY A 104 13.01 -1.66 20.03
N SER A 105 12.40 -0.85 19.15
CA SER A 105 12.02 0.52 19.47
C SER A 105 10.95 0.59 20.58
N SER A 106 10.86 1.75 21.25
CA SER A 106 9.79 1.96 22.23
C SER A 106 8.38 1.88 21.62
N ALA A 107 8.25 2.30 20.36
CA ALA A 107 7.01 2.22 19.61
C ALA A 107 6.58 0.77 19.38
N GLU A 108 7.52 -0.06 18.93
CA GLU A 108 7.28 -1.50 18.74
C GLU A 108 6.89 -2.19 20.06
N ASN A 109 7.64 -1.94 21.13
CA ASN A 109 7.32 -2.49 22.45
C ASN A 109 5.93 -2.05 22.93
N THR A 110 5.57 -0.77 22.76
CA THR A 110 4.25 -0.26 23.12
C THR A 110 3.15 -0.95 22.33
N PHE A 111 3.37 -1.11 21.02
CA PHE A 111 2.43 -1.80 20.15
C PHE A 111 2.19 -3.23 20.62
N PHE A 112 3.22 -4.05 20.71
CA PHE A 112 3.05 -5.48 21.03
C PHE A 112 2.59 -5.77 22.47
N ILE A 113 2.84 -4.86 23.42
CA ILE A 113 2.31 -5.00 24.78
C ILE A 113 0.81 -4.76 24.84
N ASN A 114 0.29 -3.85 24.00
CA ASN A 114 -1.11 -3.40 24.06
C ASN A 114 -2.00 -3.98 22.96
N TYR A 115 -1.43 -4.50 21.87
CA TYR A 115 -2.20 -5.05 20.76
C TYR A 115 -2.74 -6.45 21.11
N ASN A 116 -4.06 -6.58 21.05
CA ASN A 116 -4.77 -7.82 21.40
C ASN A 116 -5.55 -8.41 20.21
N GLY A 117 -5.36 -7.87 18.99
CA GLY A 117 -6.03 -8.37 17.79
C GLY A 117 -5.20 -9.40 17.04
N ASP A 118 -5.83 -10.07 16.10
CA ASP A 118 -5.20 -11.08 15.22
C ASP A 118 -4.79 -10.50 13.85
N GLY A 119 -5.08 -9.21 13.60
CA GLY A 119 -4.94 -8.57 12.29
C GLY A 119 -3.53 -8.15 11.88
N VAL A 120 -2.47 -8.39 12.69
CA VAL A 120 -1.10 -8.07 12.26
C VAL A 120 -0.67 -9.03 11.16
N SER A 121 -0.69 -8.55 9.92
CA SER A 121 -0.36 -9.36 8.74
C SER A 121 1.13 -9.35 8.42
N ALA A 122 1.82 -8.25 8.70
CA ALA A 122 3.26 -8.09 8.54
C ALA A 122 3.76 -6.97 9.46
N VAL A 123 5.05 -6.95 9.72
CA VAL A 123 5.76 -5.87 10.42
C VAL A 123 6.90 -5.41 9.53
N LEU A 124 7.06 -4.12 9.35
CA LEU A 124 8.17 -3.54 8.60
C LEU A 124 8.97 -2.57 9.44
N TYR A 125 10.26 -2.48 9.15
CA TYR A 125 11.16 -1.49 9.72
C TYR A 125 11.62 -0.50 8.67
N LYS A 126 11.94 0.72 9.11
CA LYS A 126 12.34 1.83 8.25
C LYS A 126 13.44 1.49 7.24
N ASN A 127 14.39 0.64 7.63
CA ASN A 127 15.53 0.25 6.82
C ASN A 127 15.23 -0.84 5.79
N GLU A 128 14.08 -1.51 5.90
CA GLU A 128 13.64 -2.56 4.98
C GLU A 128 12.89 -2.00 3.77
N ILE A 129 12.44 -0.75 3.86
CA ILE A 129 11.66 -0.12 2.80
C ILE A 129 12.56 0.78 1.96
N ASP A 130 12.79 0.40 0.71
CA ASP A 130 13.52 1.19 -0.27
C ASP A 130 12.62 1.72 -1.38
N PRO A 131 12.15 2.97 -1.31
CA PRO A 131 11.24 3.53 -2.31
C PRO A 131 11.92 3.81 -3.67
N THR A 132 13.24 3.61 -3.77
CA THR A 132 13.98 3.73 -5.04
C THR A 132 14.00 2.42 -5.81
N GLN A 133 13.77 1.31 -5.13
CA GLN A 133 13.51 0.06 -5.80
C GLN A 133 12.08 0.10 -6.34
N THR A 134 11.96 0.44 -7.60
CA THR A 134 10.78 0.10 -8.38
C THR A 134 10.78 -1.44 -8.47
N GLY A 135 10.24 -2.08 -7.46
CA GLY A 135 9.87 -3.48 -7.52
C GLY A 135 9.06 -3.63 -8.80
N HIS A 136 9.28 -4.67 -9.54
CA HIS A 136 8.71 -4.89 -10.86
C HIS A 136 7.22 -4.52 -10.96
N LEU A 137 6.91 -3.23 -10.88
CA LEU A 137 5.68 -2.63 -11.36
C LEU A 137 5.77 -2.46 -12.89
N GLY A 138 6.43 -3.38 -13.51
CA GLY A 138 6.70 -3.39 -14.94
C GLY A 138 6.69 -4.81 -15.46
N ARG A 139 5.53 -5.34 -15.60
CA ARG A 139 5.28 -6.39 -16.61
C ARG A 139 4.25 -5.90 -17.59
#